data_8849d523fe60bd26a3448d22b987e951
#
_entry.id   8849d523fe60bd26a3448d22b987e951
#
_cell.length_a   1.000
_cell.length_b   1.000
_cell.length_c   1.000
_cell.angle_alpha   90.00
_cell.angle_beta   90.00
_cell.angle_gamma   90.00
#
_symmetry.space_group_name_H-M   'P 1'
#
loop_
_entity.id
_entity.type
_entity.pdbx_description
1 polymer ?
#
loop_
_entity_poly.entity_id
_entity_poly.type
_entity_poly.pdbx_seq_one_letter_code
_entity_poly.pdbx_strand_id
1 'polypeptide(L)'
;MNLDRVTSGRDIPNDFNVIIEIPMNADPIKYEVDKATGAMFVDRFMSTAMHYPCNYGYIPHTISDDGDPVDVLVLSPVPLITGVVVRCRPVGMLKMEDEAGGDAKLLAVPVDKLCSLYRNIQSPRDLPEMVLSQLSHFFEHYKDLEAGKWVKVQGWVGAEEAKREILDGIARYGAAATKPMF
;
A
#
# COMPACT_ATOMS: atom_id res chain seq x y z
N MET A 1 7.15 -15.34 12.27
CA MET A 1 7.20 -13.88 12.47
C MET A 1 5.83 -13.49 12.98
N ASN A 2 5.73 -12.68 14.03
CA ASN A 2 4.41 -12.26 14.55
C ASN A 2 4.15 -10.83 14.08
N LEU A 3 3.50 -10.68 12.93
CA LEU A 3 3.24 -9.39 12.29
C LEU A 3 2.22 -8.55 13.08
N ASP A 4 1.29 -9.17 13.78
CA ASP A 4 0.31 -8.50 14.65
C ASP A 4 0.94 -7.69 15.81
N ARG A 5 2.21 -7.94 16.14
CA ARG A 5 2.96 -7.14 17.13
C ARG A 5 3.61 -5.89 16.55
N VAL A 6 3.57 -5.71 15.26
CA VAL A 6 4.12 -4.52 14.62
C VAL A 6 3.13 -3.38 14.79
N THR A 7 3.54 -2.30 15.44
CA THR A 7 2.68 -1.12 15.61
C THR A 7 2.54 -0.36 14.29
N SER A 8 1.47 0.43 14.15
CA SER A 8 1.26 1.28 12.97
C SER A 8 2.40 2.28 12.71
N GLY A 9 3.13 2.69 13.72
CA GLY A 9 4.26 3.61 13.55
C GLY A 9 4.68 4.33 14.83
N ARG A 10 5.60 5.28 14.69
CA ARG A 10 6.19 6.05 15.81
C ARG A 10 5.59 7.44 15.96
N ASP A 11 5.23 8.07 14.85
CA ASP A 11 4.70 9.45 14.79
C ASP A 11 3.66 9.55 13.68
N ILE A 12 2.51 8.96 13.97
CA ILE A 12 1.38 8.89 13.03
C ILE A 12 0.77 10.28 12.81
N PRO A 13 0.51 10.69 11.58
CA PRO A 13 0.65 9.96 10.30
C PRO A 13 1.98 10.22 9.56
N ASN A 14 2.99 10.81 10.20
CA ASN A 14 4.21 11.29 9.54
C ASN A 14 5.34 10.22 9.46
N ASP A 15 5.34 9.25 10.36
CA ASP A 15 6.33 8.17 10.46
C ASP A 15 5.60 6.88 10.87
N PHE A 16 5.26 6.07 9.88
CA PHE A 16 4.49 4.83 10.04
C PHE A 16 5.24 3.61 9.52
N ASN A 17 4.83 2.45 9.98
CA ASN A 17 5.37 1.16 9.55
C ASN A 17 4.53 0.61 8.39
N VAL A 18 5.21 0.05 7.40
CA VAL A 18 4.59 -0.72 6.31
C VAL A 18 5.13 -2.13 6.36
N ILE A 19 4.27 -3.12 6.37
CA ILE A 19 4.62 -4.52 6.17
C ILE A 19 4.51 -4.81 4.68
N ILE A 20 5.61 -5.22 4.06
CA ILE A 20 5.65 -5.50 2.63
C ILE A 20 5.06 -6.87 2.35
N GLU A 21 4.09 -6.95 1.47
CA GLU A 21 3.50 -8.19 0.98
C GLU A 21 4.10 -8.59 -0.36
N ILE A 22 4.21 -7.64 -1.30
CA ILE A 22 4.65 -7.90 -2.66
C ILE A 22 5.86 -7.03 -2.99
N PRO A 23 7.03 -7.63 -3.24
CA PRO A 23 8.22 -6.90 -3.68
C PRO A 23 8.02 -6.21 -5.04
N MET A 24 8.69 -5.09 -5.23
CA MET A 24 8.82 -4.47 -6.56
C MET A 24 9.40 -5.47 -7.56
N ASN A 25 8.80 -5.53 -8.75
CA ASN A 25 9.19 -6.43 -9.85
C ASN A 25 9.07 -7.93 -9.53
N ALA A 26 8.37 -8.31 -8.46
CA ALA A 26 8.07 -9.71 -8.19
C ALA A 26 7.20 -10.33 -9.30
N ASP A 27 7.27 -11.64 -9.43
CA ASP A 27 6.34 -12.38 -10.30
C ASP A 27 4.88 -12.03 -9.99
N PRO A 28 3.94 -12.17 -10.95
CA PRO A 28 2.55 -11.79 -10.78
C PRO A 28 1.80 -12.73 -9.83
N ILE A 29 2.20 -12.71 -8.58
CA ILE A 29 1.59 -13.44 -7.47
C ILE A 29 1.11 -12.42 -6.44
N LYS A 30 -0.18 -12.45 -6.09
CA LYS A 30 -0.68 -11.67 -4.97
C LYS A 30 -0.43 -12.43 -3.66
N TYR A 31 0.38 -11.83 -2.80
CA TYR A 31 0.53 -12.24 -1.41
C TYR A 31 -0.32 -11.35 -0.53
N GLU A 32 -0.87 -11.92 0.53
CA GLU A 32 -1.73 -11.23 1.46
C GLU A 32 -1.55 -11.78 2.88
N VAL A 33 -1.61 -10.92 3.88
CA VAL A 33 -1.64 -11.37 5.26
C VAL A 33 -3.01 -11.96 5.59
N ASP A 34 -3.03 -13.18 6.10
CA ASP A 34 -4.29 -13.81 6.55
C ASP A 34 -4.75 -13.20 7.86
N LYS A 35 -5.96 -12.63 7.87
CA LYS A 35 -6.56 -11.89 9.00
C LYS A 35 -6.78 -12.76 10.25
N ALA A 36 -6.86 -14.08 10.09
CA ALA A 36 -7.10 -15.00 11.19
C ALA A 36 -5.82 -15.48 11.86
N THR A 37 -4.73 -15.61 11.11
CA THR A 37 -3.49 -16.21 11.58
C THR A 37 -2.31 -15.24 11.61
N GLY A 38 -2.40 -14.10 10.90
CA GLY A 38 -1.31 -13.15 10.72
C GLY A 38 -0.13 -13.71 9.91
N ALA A 39 -0.36 -14.80 9.17
CA ALA A 39 0.64 -15.39 8.28
C ALA A 39 0.49 -14.88 6.86
N MET A 40 1.60 -14.85 6.12
CA MET A 40 1.59 -14.47 4.70
C MET A 40 1.13 -15.65 3.85
N PHE A 41 0.08 -15.45 3.06
CA PHE A 41 -0.49 -16.44 2.16
C PHE A 41 -0.32 -16.01 0.70
N VAL A 42 -0.32 -16.98 -0.20
CA VAL A 42 -0.62 -16.74 -1.61
C VAL A 42 -2.13 -16.59 -1.73
N ASP A 43 -2.60 -15.37 -2.02
CA ASP A 43 -4.01 -15.13 -2.33
C ASP A 43 -4.36 -15.73 -3.70
N ARG A 44 -3.61 -15.32 -4.75
CA ARG A 44 -3.78 -15.87 -6.10
C ARG A 44 -2.58 -15.64 -6.99
N PHE A 45 -2.48 -16.44 -8.05
CA PHE A 45 -1.65 -16.14 -9.20
C PHE A 45 -2.44 -15.19 -10.11
N MET A 46 -1.88 -14.01 -10.36
CA MET A 46 -2.56 -12.99 -11.17
C MET A 46 -2.55 -13.40 -12.66
N SER A 47 -3.63 -13.08 -13.37
CA SER A 47 -3.75 -13.39 -14.79
C SER A 47 -2.94 -12.46 -15.70
N THR A 48 -2.47 -11.33 -15.18
CA THR A 48 -1.67 -10.35 -15.91
C THR A 48 -0.22 -10.81 -16.09
N ALA A 49 0.43 -10.36 -17.17
CA ALA A 49 1.89 -10.48 -17.36
C ALA A 49 2.68 -9.31 -16.75
N MET A 50 2.00 -8.32 -16.18
CA MET A 50 2.65 -7.17 -15.53
C MET A 50 3.18 -7.53 -14.14
N HIS A 51 4.25 -6.85 -13.74
CA HIS A 51 4.83 -6.93 -12.40
C HIS A 51 4.47 -5.69 -11.59
N TYR A 52 4.39 -5.79 -10.26
CA TYR A 52 4.19 -4.63 -9.40
C TYR A 52 5.32 -3.62 -9.62
N PRO A 53 5.00 -2.36 -9.99
CA PRO A 53 6.03 -1.35 -10.33
C PRO A 53 6.76 -0.78 -9.12
N CYS A 54 6.27 -1.02 -7.92
CA CYS A 54 6.89 -0.66 -6.63
C CYS A 54 6.60 -1.74 -5.59
N ASN A 55 7.22 -1.64 -4.41
CA ASN A 55 6.83 -2.54 -3.32
C ASN A 55 5.41 -2.20 -2.86
N TYR A 56 4.64 -3.22 -2.56
CA TYR A 56 3.27 -3.13 -2.09
C TYR A 56 3.15 -3.77 -0.71
N GLY A 57 2.37 -3.18 0.15
CA GLY A 57 2.12 -3.68 1.49
C GLY A 57 1.05 -2.86 2.19
N TYR A 58 0.98 -2.95 3.49
CA TYR A 58 -0.08 -2.31 4.29
C TYR A 58 0.45 -1.71 5.58
N ILE A 59 -0.35 -0.82 6.18
CA ILE A 59 -0.10 -0.29 7.53
C ILE A 59 -0.79 -1.20 8.55
N PRO A 60 -0.04 -1.84 9.47
CA PRO A 60 -0.65 -2.69 10.48
C PRO A 60 -1.59 -1.90 11.40
N HIS A 61 -2.62 -2.56 11.92
CA HIS A 61 -3.64 -1.99 12.80
C HIS A 61 -4.38 -0.79 12.18
N THR A 62 -4.70 -0.89 10.88
CA THR A 62 -5.59 0.01 10.17
C THR A 62 -6.71 -0.76 9.48
N ILE A 63 -7.81 -0.10 9.17
CA ILE A 63 -8.91 -0.64 8.35
C ILE A 63 -9.32 0.44 7.34
N SER A 64 -9.32 0.11 6.06
CA SER A 64 -9.84 0.94 4.97
C SER A 64 -11.35 0.74 4.80
N ASP A 65 -11.98 1.44 3.87
CA ASP A 65 -13.44 1.40 3.67
C ASP A 65 -13.95 0.03 3.20
N ASP A 66 -13.10 -0.76 2.53
CA ASP A 66 -13.38 -2.13 2.09
C ASP A 66 -13.20 -3.20 3.18
N GLY A 67 -12.71 -2.81 4.37
CA GLY A 67 -12.46 -3.70 5.51
C GLY A 67 -11.08 -4.36 5.51
N ASP A 68 -10.24 -4.07 4.54
CA ASP A 68 -8.83 -4.47 4.47
C ASP A 68 -7.92 -3.43 5.13
N PRO A 69 -6.66 -3.74 5.46
CA PRO A 69 -5.75 -2.72 5.98
C PRO A 69 -5.48 -1.65 4.93
N VAL A 70 -5.02 -0.48 5.37
CA VAL A 70 -4.67 0.61 4.46
C VAL A 70 -3.46 0.23 3.62
N ASP A 71 -3.67 0.11 2.33
CA ASP A 71 -2.67 -0.26 1.33
C ASP A 71 -1.64 0.82 1.04
N VAL A 72 -0.39 0.42 0.85
CA VAL A 72 0.73 1.35 0.63
C VAL A 72 1.63 0.91 -0.54
N LEU A 73 1.84 1.84 -1.45
CA LEU A 73 2.85 1.79 -2.51
C LEU A 73 4.15 2.39 -1.97
N VAL A 74 5.17 1.59 -1.76
CA VAL A 74 6.45 2.03 -1.21
C VAL A 74 7.49 2.14 -2.32
N LEU A 75 7.89 3.37 -2.62
CA LEU A 75 9.01 3.62 -3.51
C LEU A 75 10.33 3.35 -2.78
N SER A 76 11.18 2.55 -3.36
CA SER A 76 12.53 2.27 -2.85
C SER A 76 13.49 2.01 -4.00
N PRO A 77 14.81 2.15 -3.79
CA PRO A 77 15.79 1.96 -4.86
C PRO A 77 15.93 0.49 -5.30
N VAL A 78 15.46 -0.45 -4.49
CA VAL A 78 15.57 -1.90 -4.73
C VAL A 78 14.33 -2.61 -4.19
N PRO A 79 14.00 -3.83 -4.68
CA PRO A 79 12.94 -4.65 -4.10
C PRO A 79 13.18 -4.95 -2.62
N LEU A 80 12.12 -4.91 -1.84
CA LEU A 80 12.11 -5.34 -0.44
C LEU A 80 11.54 -6.75 -0.35
N ILE A 81 11.96 -7.53 0.65
CA ILE A 81 11.46 -8.90 0.82
C ILE A 81 10.08 -8.92 1.50
N THR A 82 9.26 -9.89 1.14
CA THR A 82 7.95 -10.14 1.76
C THR A 82 8.08 -10.34 3.28
N GLY A 83 7.17 -9.70 4.03
CA GLY A 83 7.12 -9.75 5.50
C GLY A 83 8.08 -8.78 6.20
N VAL A 84 8.92 -8.04 5.47
CA VAL A 84 9.78 -7.02 6.09
C VAL A 84 8.98 -5.78 6.46
N VAL A 85 9.37 -5.15 7.56
CA VAL A 85 8.81 -3.87 8.00
C VAL A 85 9.71 -2.74 7.58
N VAL A 86 9.17 -1.75 6.88
CA VAL A 86 9.86 -0.53 6.49
C VAL A 86 9.15 0.69 7.08
N ARG A 87 9.90 1.59 7.69
CA ARG A 87 9.37 2.87 8.16
C ARG A 87 9.28 3.86 7.01
N CYS A 88 8.10 4.42 6.84
CA CYS A 88 7.77 5.31 5.73
C CYS A 88 7.16 6.62 6.21
N ARG A 89 7.15 7.59 5.30
CA ARG A 89 6.34 8.81 5.40
C ARG A 89 5.46 8.95 4.15
N PRO A 90 4.27 9.56 4.28
CA PRO A 90 3.35 9.70 3.15
C PRO A 90 3.83 10.80 2.19
N VAL A 91 3.63 10.55 0.90
CA VAL A 91 3.89 11.50 -0.19
C VAL A 91 2.60 11.89 -0.90
N GLY A 92 1.65 10.97 -0.97
CA GLY A 92 0.35 11.16 -1.61
C GLY A 92 -0.46 9.89 -1.62
N MET A 93 -1.47 9.83 -2.49
CA MET A 93 -2.36 8.69 -2.60
C MET A 93 -2.92 8.60 -4.01
N LEU A 94 -2.98 7.39 -4.56
CA LEU A 94 -3.72 7.07 -5.78
C LEU A 94 -5.16 6.76 -5.38
N LYS A 95 -6.10 7.55 -5.89
CA LYS A 95 -7.53 7.27 -5.74
C LYS A 95 -8.01 6.43 -6.90
N MET A 96 -8.69 5.36 -6.59
CA MET A 96 -9.27 4.46 -7.58
C MET A 96 -10.57 3.85 -7.05
N GLU A 97 -11.28 3.20 -7.93
CA GLU A 97 -12.54 2.51 -7.67
C GLU A 97 -12.52 1.18 -8.41
N ASP A 98 -13.04 0.14 -7.78
CA ASP A 98 -13.20 -1.17 -8.40
C ASP A 98 -14.61 -1.72 -8.15
N GLU A 99 -14.85 -2.98 -8.44
CA GLU A 99 -16.14 -3.63 -8.28
C GLU A 99 -16.65 -3.69 -6.82
N ALA A 100 -15.75 -3.53 -5.85
CA ALA A 100 -16.09 -3.50 -4.42
C ALA A 100 -16.34 -2.09 -3.89
N GLY A 101 -15.95 -1.04 -4.65
CA GLY A 101 -16.12 0.36 -4.28
C GLY A 101 -14.85 1.18 -4.34
N GLY A 102 -14.78 2.21 -3.49
CA GLY A 102 -13.59 3.07 -3.40
C GLY A 102 -12.40 2.29 -2.86
N ASP A 103 -11.29 2.37 -3.58
CA ASP A 103 -10.03 1.74 -3.23
C ASP A 103 -8.90 2.78 -3.37
N ALA A 104 -8.18 3.03 -2.30
CA ALA A 104 -7.12 4.02 -2.27
C ALA A 104 -5.79 3.37 -1.92
N LYS A 105 -4.74 3.74 -2.66
CA LYS A 105 -3.38 3.24 -2.40
C LYS A 105 -2.51 4.41 -1.96
N LEU A 106 -2.04 4.41 -0.72
CA LEU A 106 -1.08 5.41 -0.27
C LEU A 106 0.20 5.33 -1.08
N LEU A 107 0.80 6.48 -1.37
CA LEU A 107 2.15 6.56 -1.93
C LEU A 107 3.10 7.03 -0.82
N ALA A 108 4.10 6.22 -0.52
CA ALA A 108 5.04 6.48 0.55
C ALA A 108 6.49 6.25 0.13
N VAL A 109 7.37 6.87 0.85
CA VAL A 109 8.83 6.68 0.74
C VAL A 109 9.40 6.34 2.10
N PRO A 110 10.52 5.60 2.18
CA PRO A 110 11.21 5.38 3.44
C PRO A 110 11.57 6.71 4.11
N VAL A 111 11.52 6.76 5.45
CA VAL A 111 11.98 7.93 6.20
C VAL A 111 13.45 8.24 5.86
N ASP A 112 13.84 9.50 5.90
CA ASP A 112 15.17 9.98 5.47
C ASP A 112 16.33 9.26 6.15
N LYS A 113 16.12 8.81 7.40
CA LYS A 113 17.12 8.02 8.14
C LYS A 113 17.42 6.66 7.48
N LEU A 114 16.44 6.06 6.80
CA LEU A 114 16.61 4.79 6.09
C LEU A 114 17.07 5.01 4.66
N CYS A 115 16.54 6.03 3.97
CA CYS A 115 16.88 6.31 2.58
C CYS A 115 16.78 7.81 2.28
N SER A 116 17.90 8.45 2.04
CA SER A 116 17.97 9.89 1.73
C SER A 116 17.63 10.25 0.28
N LEU A 117 17.48 9.26 -0.60
CA LEU A 117 17.20 9.49 -2.04
C LEU A 117 15.88 10.24 -2.27
N TYR A 118 14.91 10.01 -1.40
CA TYR A 118 13.56 10.58 -1.53
C TYR A 118 13.34 11.83 -0.66
N ARG A 119 14.39 12.39 -0.05
CA ARG A 119 14.27 13.53 0.89
C ARG A 119 13.49 14.71 0.31
N ASN A 120 13.68 15.00 -0.96
CA ASN A 120 13.05 16.13 -1.64
C ASN A 120 11.66 15.80 -2.22
N ILE A 121 11.21 14.56 -2.12
CA ILE A 121 9.90 14.13 -2.60
C ILE A 121 8.88 14.34 -1.48
N GLN A 122 8.04 15.36 -1.60
CA GLN A 122 7.01 15.72 -0.61
C GLN A 122 5.59 15.54 -1.14
N SER A 123 5.45 15.42 -2.47
CA SER A 123 4.18 15.21 -3.15
C SER A 123 4.37 14.30 -4.38
N PRO A 124 3.30 13.72 -4.95
CA PRO A 124 3.39 12.96 -6.20
C PRO A 124 4.00 13.81 -7.34
N ARG A 125 3.76 15.11 -7.34
CA ARG A 125 4.27 16.03 -8.38
C ARG A 125 5.78 16.21 -8.38
N ASP A 126 6.47 15.81 -7.31
CA ASP A 126 7.92 15.86 -7.22
C ASP A 126 8.57 14.63 -7.87
N LEU A 127 7.77 13.64 -8.25
CA LEU A 127 8.23 12.45 -8.96
C LEU A 127 8.22 12.67 -10.48
N PRO A 128 9.09 11.98 -11.24
CA PRO A 128 8.97 11.94 -12.67
C PRO A 128 7.58 11.46 -13.12
N GLU A 129 6.97 12.15 -14.08
CA GLU A 129 5.63 11.81 -14.59
C GLU A 129 5.54 10.34 -15.04
N MET A 130 6.61 9.80 -15.63
CA MET A 130 6.67 8.40 -16.05
C MET A 130 6.46 7.43 -14.89
N VAL A 131 6.97 7.72 -13.69
CA VAL A 131 6.78 6.87 -12.50
C VAL A 131 5.30 6.83 -12.10
N LEU A 132 4.66 7.99 -12.03
CA LEU A 132 3.22 8.08 -11.71
C LEU A 132 2.36 7.40 -12.78
N SER A 133 2.72 7.55 -14.05
CA SER A 133 2.03 6.92 -15.17
C SER A 133 2.15 5.39 -15.11
N GLN A 134 3.33 4.85 -14.81
CA GLN A 134 3.53 3.41 -14.66
C GLN A 134 2.72 2.82 -13.50
N LEU A 135 2.69 3.51 -12.35
CA LEU A 135 1.89 3.11 -11.19
C LEU A 135 0.39 3.11 -11.55
N SER A 136 -0.10 4.20 -12.11
CA SER A 136 -1.50 4.31 -12.52
C SER A 136 -1.89 3.25 -13.55
N HIS A 137 -1.07 3.07 -14.59
CA HIS A 137 -1.30 2.07 -15.64
C HIS A 137 -1.37 0.65 -15.07
N PHE A 138 -0.47 0.29 -14.17
CA PHE A 138 -0.50 -1.03 -13.53
C PHE A 138 -1.83 -1.26 -12.82
N PHE A 139 -2.25 -0.37 -11.94
CA PHE A 139 -3.49 -0.54 -11.18
C PHE A 139 -4.75 -0.45 -12.04
N GLU A 140 -4.72 0.32 -13.13
CA GLU A 140 -5.85 0.40 -14.05
C GLU A 140 -6.06 -0.90 -14.85
N HIS A 141 -4.98 -1.66 -15.13
CA HIS A 141 -5.01 -2.78 -16.07
C HIS A 141 -4.68 -4.16 -15.48
N TYR A 142 -4.20 -4.25 -14.23
CA TYR A 142 -3.74 -5.54 -13.69
C TYR A 142 -4.86 -6.58 -13.50
N LYS A 143 -6.14 -6.15 -13.48
CA LYS A 143 -7.32 -7.00 -13.39
C LYS A 143 -8.01 -7.26 -14.76
N ASP A 144 -7.56 -6.68 -15.86
CA ASP A 144 -8.25 -6.74 -17.18
C ASP A 144 -8.53 -8.15 -17.68
N LEU A 145 -7.70 -9.13 -17.32
CA LEU A 145 -7.88 -10.54 -17.70
C LEU A 145 -8.68 -11.35 -16.68
N GLU A 146 -9.16 -10.73 -15.61
CA GLU A 146 -9.98 -11.38 -14.58
C GLU A 146 -11.47 -11.15 -14.87
N ALA A 147 -12.25 -12.21 -15.05
CA ALA A 147 -13.66 -12.08 -15.41
C ALA A 147 -14.47 -11.32 -14.35
N GLY A 148 -15.18 -10.27 -14.78
CA GLY A 148 -16.03 -9.45 -13.91
C GLY A 148 -15.28 -8.45 -13.03
N LYS A 149 -13.97 -8.38 -13.17
CA LYS A 149 -13.14 -7.39 -12.47
C LYS A 149 -12.87 -6.16 -13.33
N TRP A 150 -12.76 -5.03 -12.69
CA TRP A 150 -12.37 -3.77 -13.32
C TRP A 150 -11.75 -2.82 -12.30
N VAL A 151 -10.99 -1.88 -12.77
CA VAL A 151 -10.45 -0.77 -11.96
C VAL A 151 -10.57 0.51 -12.75
N LYS A 152 -10.92 1.60 -12.07
CA LYS A 152 -10.93 2.95 -12.61
C LYS A 152 -10.06 3.86 -11.75
N VAL A 153 -8.96 4.30 -12.32
CA VAL A 153 -8.08 5.27 -11.67
C VAL A 153 -8.72 6.66 -11.73
N GLN A 154 -8.84 7.32 -10.59
CA GLN A 154 -9.39 8.67 -10.44
C GLN A 154 -8.29 9.74 -10.39
N GLY A 155 -7.05 9.36 -10.09
CA GLY A 155 -5.87 10.22 -10.08
C GLY A 155 -5.15 10.32 -8.73
N TRP A 156 -4.14 11.18 -8.71
CA TRP A 156 -3.25 11.38 -7.56
C TRP A 156 -3.72 12.56 -6.70
N VAL A 157 -3.69 12.38 -5.38
CA VAL A 157 -3.88 13.43 -4.37
C VAL A 157 -2.64 13.57 -3.50
N GLY A 158 -2.55 14.67 -2.75
CA GLY A 158 -1.35 15.04 -2.01
C GLY A 158 -1.17 14.31 -0.67
N ALA A 159 -0.11 14.68 0.04
CA ALA A 159 0.25 14.06 1.31
C ALA A 159 -0.79 14.30 2.42
N GLU A 160 -1.51 15.42 2.40
CA GLU A 160 -2.49 15.73 3.44
C GLU A 160 -3.73 14.81 3.37
N GLU A 161 -4.17 14.44 2.17
CA GLU A 161 -5.22 13.46 1.98
C GLU A 161 -4.74 12.06 2.40
N ALA A 162 -3.50 11.70 2.06
CA ALA A 162 -2.88 10.45 2.50
C ALA A 162 -2.80 10.34 4.03
N LYS A 163 -2.42 11.43 4.71
CA LYS A 163 -2.38 11.49 6.18
C LYS A 163 -3.76 11.29 6.80
N ARG A 164 -4.79 11.87 6.19
CA ARG A 164 -6.18 11.69 6.64
C ARG A 164 -6.59 10.23 6.55
N GLU A 165 -6.33 9.56 5.41
CA GLU A 165 -6.65 8.14 5.24
C GLU A 165 -5.96 7.26 6.30
N ILE A 166 -4.69 7.54 6.64
CA ILE A 166 -3.99 6.84 7.73
C ILE A 166 -4.72 7.01 9.07
N LEU A 167 -5.08 8.25 9.42
CA LEU A 167 -5.77 8.55 10.69
C LEU A 167 -7.16 7.91 10.75
N ASP A 168 -7.91 7.97 9.66
CA ASP A 168 -9.23 7.36 9.54
C ASP A 168 -9.14 5.83 9.63
N GLY A 169 -8.15 5.21 8.97
CA GLY A 169 -7.90 3.78 9.04
C GLY A 169 -7.57 3.28 10.44
N ILE A 170 -6.76 4.04 11.20
CA ILE A 170 -6.47 3.75 12.61
C ILE A 170 -7.74 3.90 13.48
N ALA A 171 -8.52 4.93 13.24
CA ALA A 171 -9.76 5.16 13.99
C ALA A 171 -10.77 4.03 13.75
N ARG A 172 -10.94 3.57 12.49
CA ARG A 172 -11.79 2.43 12.13
C ARG A 172 -11.31 1.14 12.83
N TYR A 173 -9.99 0.85 12.81
CA TYR A 173 -9.42 -0.29 13.53
C TYR A 173 -9.68 -0.20 15.03
N GLY A 174 -9.50 0.99 15.64
CA GLY A 174 -9.78 1.22 17.05
C GLY A 174 -11.24 0.95 17.44
N ALA A 175 -12.19 1.27 16.54
CA ALA A 175 -13.62 1.12 16.72
C ALA A 175 -14.16 -0.30 16.39
N ALA A 176 -13.37 -1.13 15.69
CA ALA A 176 -13.79 -2.46 15.26
C ALA A 176 -14.09 -3.37 16.46
N ALA A 177 -15.25 -4.04 16.44
CA ALA A 177 -15.66 -4.98 17.47
C ALA A 177 -14.78 -6.25 17.54
N THR A 178 -14.32 -6.70 16.37
CA THR A 178 -13.32 -7.77 16.23
C THR A 178 -12.15 -7.20 15.45
N LYS A 179 -10.97 -7.26 16.05
CA LYS A 179 -9.73 -6.74 15.41
C LYS A 179 -9.09 -7.83 14.57
N PRO A 180 -8.86 -7.58 13.28
CA PRO A 180 -8.08 -8.49 12.45
C PRO A 180 -6.62 -8.55 12.93
N MET A 181 -5.94 -9.66 12.62
CA MET A 181 -4.52 -9.90 13.00
C MET A 181 -3.58 -9.39 11.89
N PHE A 182 -3.47 -8.08 11.75
CA PHE A 182 -2.55 -7.45 10.80
C PHE A 182 -2.07 -6.06 11.23
#